data_661126a547ea8e521b518b2f88347423
#
_entry.id   661126a547ea8e521b518b2f88347423
#
_cell.length_a   1.000
_cell.length_b   1.000
_cell.length_c   1.000
_cell.angle_alpha   90.00
_cell.angle_beta   90.00
_cell.angle_gamma   90.00
#
_symmetry.space_group_name_H-M   'P 1'
#
loop_
_entity.id
_entity.type
_entity.pdbx_description
1 polymer ?
#
loop_
_entity_poly.entity_id
_entity_poly.type
_entity_poly.pdbx_seq_one_letter_code
_entity_poly.pdbx_strand_id
1 'polypeptide(L)'
;RRQRQMCIRDSDMRFYYERVEGNRNFANKLWNATKFTLMNLDDYDKDFVPTKEQLTLADKWILDRLAYTEDYVGTNLDKYELGEAADSIYNFAWNYFCDWYIETAKGRLYGQHNTDRKVTQYVLVYTLTRMLALLHPFMPFITEHLWQHLPHEGETLARAPWPKADEALRFPTEAEQFDRIMDCIKAVRNMRAEAGVTPNKACHIQIAVLRDDLKACLENNKEYFEKLGHVEGMKLLDADAAKPENANAAVVTGLEVYLELKGLIDTAKEKEKIQKAKDALAKDIARTSGKLSNQGFLAKAPEAVVAKEKEKLATFEEKMKSLDERLQFLEKLG
;
A
#
# COMPACT_ATOMS: atom_id res chain seq x y z
N ARG A 1 -37.57 8.67 -0.46
CA ARG A 1 -36.14 8.52 -0.02
C ARG A 1 -35.25 7.84 -1.08
N ARG A 2 -35.70 6.74 -1.76
CA ARG A 2 -34.93 6.08 -2.84
C ARG A 2 -34.68 7.00 -4.04
N GLN A 3 -35.68 7.77 -4.47
CA GLN A 3 -35.55 8.73 -5.57
C GLN A 3 -34.55 9.86 -5.25
N ARG A 4 -34.48 10.34 -3.99
CA ARG A 4 -33.50 11.35 -3.57
C ARG A 4 -32.05 10.81 -3.58
N GLN A 5 -31.86 9.53 -3.31
CA GLN A 5 -30.55 8.90 -3.41
C GLN A 5 -30.11 8.71 -4.87
N MET A 6 -31.03 8.39 -5.77
CA MET A 6 -30.76 8.34 -7.24
C MET A 6 -30.37 9.73 -7.75
N CYS A 7 -31.13 10.78 -7.42
CA CYS A 7 -30.82 12.16 -7.84
C CYS A 7 -29.45 12.69 -7.34
N ILE A 8 -28.93 12.19 -6.21
CA ILE A 8 -27.60 12.55 -5.72
C ILE A 8 -26.48 11.83 -6.49
N ARG A 9 -26.75 10.61 -7.00
CA ARG A 9 -25.81 9.86 -7.86
C ARG A 9 -25.81 10.36 -9.32
N ASP A 10 -26.91 10.90 -9.79
CA ASP A 10 -27.08 11.44 -11.15
C ASP A 10 -26.74 12.93 -11.26
N SER A 11 -26.25 13.57 -10.18
CA SER A 11 -25.80 14.96 -10.27
C SER A 11 -24.51 15.04 -11.08
N ASP A 12 -24.45 15.97 -12.03
CA ASP A 12 -23.26 16.28 -12.81
C ASP A 12 -22.05 16.46 -11.90
N MET A 13 -21.02 15.66 -12.11
CA MET A 13 -19.78 15.82 -11.36
C MET A 13 -19.08 17.10 -11.78
N ARG A 14 -18.76 17.96 -10.81
CA ARG A 14 -17.94 19.14 -11.08
C ARG A 14 -16.58 18.69 -11.63
N PHE A 15 -16.14 19.35 -12.69
CA PHE A 15 -14.82 19.13 -13.26
C PHE A 15 -13.74 19.70 -12.31
N TYR A 16 -12.78 18.83 -11.92
CA TYR A 16 -11.61 19.22 -11.13
C TYR A 16 -10.35 18.75 -11.84
N TYR A 17 -9.40 19.65 -12.04
CA TYR A 17 -8.12 19.34 -12.71
C TYR A 17 -7.35 18.24 -11.97
N GLU A 18 -7.39 18.22 -10.63
CA GLU A 18 -6.74 17.21 -9.80
C GLU A 18 -7.24 15.79 -10.09
N ARG A 19 -8.54 15.64 -10.40
CA ARG A 19 -9.11 14.33 -10.80
C ARG A 19 -8.61 13.90 -12.17
N VAL A 20 -8.52 14.83 -13.13
CA VAL A 20 -7.95 14.53 -14.46
C VAL A 20 -6.50 14.12 -14.34
N GLU A 21 -5.74 14.80 -13.49
CA GLU A 21 -4.33 14.46 -13.23
C GLU A 21 -4.21 13.07 -12.57
N GLY A 22 -5.06 12.73 -11.61
CA GLY A 22 -5.15 11.39 -11.03
C GLY A 22 -5.39 10.31 -12.07
N ASN A 23 -6.35 10.53 -12.99
CA ASN A 23 -6.64 9.58 -14.07
C ASN A 23 -5.48 9.46 -15.08
N ARG A 24 -4.77 10.54 -15.38
CA ARG A 24 -3.55 10.51 -16.19
C ARG A 24 -2.46 9.65 -15.51
N ASN A 25 -2.30 9.80 -14.20
CA ASN A 25 -1.33 9.02 -13.44
C ASN A 25 -1.70 7.52 -13.44
N PHE A 26 -2.97 7.19 -13.39
CA PHE A 26 -3.46 5.81 -13.53
C PHE A 26 -3.11 5.24 -14.91
N ALA A 27 -3.41 5.98 -15.99
CA ALA A 27 -3.04 5.56 -17.35
C ALA A 27 -1.53 5.34 -17.51
N ASN A 28 -0.71 6.24 -16.95
CA ASN A 28 0.75 6.10 -16.96
C ASN A 28 1.22 4.87 -16.15
N LYS A 29 0.57 4.58 -15.02
CA LYS A 29 0.89 3.40 -14.21
C LYS A 29 0.57 2.11 -14.97
N LEU A 30 -0.60 2.05 -15.62
CA LEU A 30 -1.01 0.91 -16.45
C LEU A 30 -0.04 0.69 -17.63
N TRP A 31 0.36 1.78 -18.30
CA TRP A 31 1.36 1.75 -19.37
C TRP A 31 2.68 1.18 -18.89
N ASN A 32 3.20 1.67 -17.76
CA ASN A 32 4.46 1.23 -17.21
C ASN A 32 4.42 -0.24 -16.74
N ALA A 33 3.30 -0.69 -16.16
CA ALA A 33 3.10 -2.08 -15.78
C ALA A 33 3.10 -3.01 -17.00
N THR A 34 2.41 -2.61 -18.08
CA THR A 34 2.43 -3.37 -19.35
C THR A 34 3.82 -3.39 -19.97
N LYS A 35 4.51 -2.23 -20.02
CA LYS A 35 5.89 -2.16 -20.52
C LYS A 35 6.83 -3.05 -19.72
N PHE A 36 6.73 -3.05 -18.40
CA PHE A 36 7.52 -3.93 -17.53
C PHE A 36 7.25 -5.41 -17.86
N THR A 37 5.99 -5.79 -18.03
CA THR A 37 5.62 -7.15 -18.40
C THR A 37 6.24 -7.52 -19.75
N LEU A 38 6.05 -6.71 -20.79
CA LEU A 38 6.60 -6.94 -22.13
C LEU A 38 8.12 -7.10 -22.16
N MET A 39 8.85 -6.30 -21.39
CA MET A 39 10.31 -6.39 -21.28
C MET A 39 10.80 -7.73 -20.69
N ASN A 40 9.93 -8.49 -20.10
CA ASN A 40 10.23 -9.79 -19.49
C ASN A 40 9.60 -10.97 -20.22
N LEU A 41 9.11 -10.80 -21.45
CA LEU A 41 8.46 -11.83 -22.24
C LEU A 41 9.29 -12.34 -23.44
N ASP A 42 10.56 -11.98 -23.55
CA ASP A 42 11.41 -12.38 -24.70
C ASP A 42 11.47 -13.91 -24.89
N ASP A 43 11.39 -14.66 -23.79
CA ASP A 43 11.40 -16.11 -23.72
C ASP A 43 10.06 -16.72 -23.29
N TYR A 44 8.96 -15.97 -23.47
CA TYR A 44 7.62 -16.40 -23.05
C TYR A 44 7.12 -17.61 -23.85
N ASP A 45 6.76 -18.66 -23.12
CA ASP A 45 6.21 -19.89 -23.66
C ASP A 45 4.67 -19.85 -23.54
N LYS A 46 4.00 -19.58 -24.67
CA LYS A 46 2.53 -19.46 -24.71
C LYS A 46 1.79 -20.77 -24.41
N ASP A 47 2.46 -21.92 -24.60
CA ASP A 47 1.86 -23.24 -24.40
C ASP A 47 2.12 -23.74 -22.95
N PHE A 48 2.90 -23.02 -22.17
CA PHE A 48 3.16 -23.33 -20.76
C PHE A 48 2.00 -22.89 -19.86
N VAL A 49 1.40 -23.84 -19.15
CA VAL A 49 0.41 -23.58 -18.10
C VAL A 49 0.92 -24.16 -16.80
N PRO A 50 1.11 -23.36 -15.75
CA PRO A 50 1.62 -23.87 -14.47
C PRO A 50 0.59 -24.76 -13.76
N THR A 51 1.09 -25.76 -13.03
CA THR A 51 0.25 -26.50 -12.08
C THR A 51 0.02 -25.67 -10.81
N LYS A 52 -0.99 -26.03 -10.00
CA LYS A 52 -1.29 -25.32 -8.74
C LYS A 52 -0.13 -25.35 -7.74
N GLU A 53 0.66 -26.41 -7.77
CA GLU A 53 1.83 -26.62 -6.90
C GLU A 53 3.01 -25.74 -7.27
N GLN A 54 3.10 -25.32 -8.54
CA GLN A 54 4.12 -24.40 -9.03
C GLN A 54 3.83 -22.95 -8.69
N LEU A 55 2.55 -22.62 -8.37
CA LEU A 55 2.15 -21.28 -7.99
C LEU A 55 2.64 -20.93 -6.58
N THR A 56 3.32 -19.81 -6.45
CA THR A 56 3.72 -19.26 -5.14
C THR A 56 2.49 -18.69 -4.40
N LEU A 57 2.69 -18.35 -3.12
CA LEU A 57 1.64 -17.70 -2.33
C LEU A 57 1.14 -16.39 -2.97
N ALA A 58 2.06 -15.58 -3.52
CA ALA A 58 1.72 -14.33 -4.20
C ALA A 58 0.97 -14.57 -5.52
N ASP A 59 1.31 -15.64 -6.27
CA ASP A 59 0.60 -16.01 -7.50
C ASP A 59 -0.84 -16.42 -7.20
N LYS A 60 -1.03 -17.29 -6.21
CA LYS A 60 -2.35 -17.72 -5.76
C LYS A 60 -3.20 -16.53 -5.27
N TRP A 61 -2.57 -15.64 -4.50
CA TRP A 61 -3.22 -14.43 -4.02
C TRP A 61 -3.72 -13.53 -5.16
N ILE A 62 -2.87 -13.19 -6.15
CA ILE A 62 -3.29 -12.29 -7.23
C ILE A 62 -4.36 -12.92 -8.13
N LEU A 63 -4.28 -14.24 -8.37
CA LEU A 63 -5.28 -14.98 -9.14
C LEU A 63 -6.63 -15.03 -8.41
N ASP A 64 -6.64 -15.26 -7.09
CA ASP A 64 -7.86 -15.21 -6.29
C ASP A 64 -8.48 -13.81 -6.29
N ARG A 65 -7.67 -12.77 -6.12
CA ARG A 65 -8.11 -11.37 -6.17
C ARG A 65 -8.63 -10.97 -7.54
N LEU A 66 -8.04 -11.49 -8.61
CA LEU A 66 -8.54 -11.31 -9.98
C LEU A 66 -9.92 -11.95 -10.13
N ALA A 67 -10.06 -13.22 -9.78
CA ALA A 67 -11.32 -13.94 -9.88
C ALA A 67 -12.43 -13.28 -9.06
N TYR A 68 -12.12 -12.79 -7.84
CA TYR A 68 -13.06 -12.00 -7.06
C TYR A 68 -13.47 -10.70 -7.78
N THR A 69 -12.49 -10.00 -8.37
CA THR A 69 -12.76 -8.73 -9.09
C THR A 69 -13.63 -8.97 -10.32
N GLU A 70 -13.40 -10.04 -11.06
CA GLU A 70 -14.20 -10.43 -12.22
C GLU A 70 -15.67 -10.66 -11.86
N ASP A 71 -15.93 -11.42 -10.80
CA ASP A 71 -17.31 -11.66 -10.33
C ASP A 71 -17.96 -10.39 -9.81
N TYR A 72 -17.21 -9.61 -9.03
CA TYR A 72 -17.73 -8.36 -8.46
C TYR A 72 -18.08 -7.35 -9.57
N VAL A 73 -17.20 -7.19 -10.54
CA VAL A 73 -17.40 -6.29 -11.68
C VAL A 73 -18.58 -6.76 -12.52
N GLY A 74 -18.64 -8.04 -12.89
CA GLY A 74 -19.76 -8.60 -13.66
C GLY A 74 -21.10 -8.37 -12.95
N THR A 75 -21.16 -8.68 -11.65
CA THR A 75 -22.37 -8.47 -10.85
C THR A 75 -22.83 -7.01 -10.77
N ASN A 76 -21.87 -6.07 -10.67
CA ASN A 76 -22.20 -4.64 -10.58
C ASN A 76 -22.57 -4.04 -11.95
N LEU A 77 -21.97 -4.51 -13.03
CA LEU A 77 -22.39 -4.12 -14.40
C LEU A 77 -23.81 -4.58 -14.69
N ASP A 78 -24.19 -5.80 -14.30
CA ASP A 78 -25.56 -6.32 -14.45
C ASP A 78 -26.59 -5.48 -13.67
N LYS A 79 -26.17 -4.85 -12.57
CA LYS A 79 -26.98 -3.94 -11.74
C LYS A 79 -26.91 -2.48 -12.18
N TYR A 80 -26.16 -2.16 -13.24
CA TYR A 80 -25.87 -0.79 -13.69
C TYR A 80 -25.14 0.08 -12.64
N GLU A 81 -24.42 -0.55 -11.70
CA GLU A 81 -23.59 0.11 -10.69
C GLU A 81 -22.17 0.36 -11.25
N LEU A 82 -22.09 1.20 -12.28
CA LEU A 82 -20.86 1.42 -13.07
C LEU A 82 -19.71 1.99 -12.21
N GLY A 83 -20.03 2.82 -11.21
CA GLY A 83 -19.05 3.40 -10.28
C GLY A 83 -18.36 2.32 -9.44
N GLU A 84 -19.11 1.40 -8.86
CA GLU A 84 -18.60 0.29 -8.05
C GLU A 84 -17.71 -0.65 -8.88
N ALA A 85 -18.15 -0.93 -10.13
CA ALA A 85 -17.36 -1.74 -11.05
C ALA A 85 -16.02 -1.05 -11.38
N ALA A 86 -16.04 0.23 -11.75
CA ALA A 86 -14.83 0.99 -12.08
C ALA A 86 -13.87 1.11 -10.91
N ASP A 87 -14.37 1.41 -9.70
CA ASP A 87 -13.56 1.53 -8.49
C ASP A 87 -12.90 0.20 -8.10
N SER A 88 -13.62 -0.92 -8.26
CA SER A 88 -13.07 -2.26 -8.01
C SER A 88 -11.91 -2.58 -8.96
N ILE A 89 -12.07 -2.32 -10.25
CA ILE A 89 -11.02 -2.56 -11.25
C ILE A 89 -9.81 -1.63 -10.99
N TYR A 90 -10.07 -0.36 -10.69
CA TYR A 90 -9.03 0.60 -10.34
C TYR A 90 -8.21 0.12 -9.13
N ASN A 91 -8.90 -0.29 -8.07
CA ASN A 91 -8.25 -0.79 -6.86
C ASN A 91 -7.42 -2.05 -7.15
N PHE A 92 -7.96 -3.00 -7.92
CA PHE A 92 -7.22 -4.18 -8.32
C PHE A 92 -5.96 -3.82 -9.11
N ALA A 93 -6.09 -2.98 -10.14
CA ALA A 93 -4.98 -2.59 -11.00
C ALA A 93 -3.89 -1.82 -10.23
N TRP A 94 -4.30 -0.84 -9.44
CA TRP A 94 -3.35 0.04 -8.74
C TRP A 94 -2.73 -0.65 -7.53
N ASN A 95 -3.58 -1.08 -6.58
CA ASN A 95 -3.10 -1.52 -5.28
C ASN A 95 -2.64 -2.99 -5.28
N TYR A 96 -3.31 -3.89 -6.02
CA TYR A 96 -2.94 -5.32 -5.97
C TYR A 96 -1.92 -5.67 -7.04
N PHE A 97 -2.22 -5.39 -8.32
CA PHE A 97 -1.34 -5.78 -9.41
C PHE A 97 -0.05 -4.95 -9.45
N CYS A 98 -0.17 -3.60 -9.52
CA CYS A 98 1.00 -2.74 -9.71
C CYS A 98 1.85 -2.57 -8.45
N ASP A 99 1.23 -2.35 -7.26
CA ASP A 99 1.98 -2.01 -6.04
C ASP A 99 2.54 -3.24 -5.33
N TRP A 100 1.89 -4.41 -5.48
CA TRP A 100 2.30 -5.61 -4.79
C TRP A 100 2.77 -6.71 -5.73
N TYR A 101 1.91 -7.17 -6.65
CA TYR A 101 2.26 -8.36 -7.42
C TYR A 101 3.49 -8.14 -8.31
N ILE A 102 3.57 -7.02 -9.03
CA ILE A 102 4.75 -6.70 -9.86
C ILE A 102 6.03 -6.68 -9.00
N GLU A 103 5.98 -6.11 -7.79
CA GLU A 103 7.15 -6.05 -6.91
C GLU A 103 7.59 -7.46 -6.45
N THR A 104 6.65 -8.36 -6.14
CA THR A 104 6.96 -9.76 -5.80
C THR A 104 7.52 -10.54 -6.99
N ALA A 105 7.02 -10.24 -8.20
CA ALA A 105 7.42 -10.91 -9.43
C ALA A 105 8.87 -10.63 -9.85
N LYS A 106 9.38 -9.42 -9.55
CA LYS A 106 10.73 -8.97 -9.97
C LYS A 106 11.83 -9.98 -9.62
N GLY A 107 11.84 -10.47 -8.39
CA GLY A 107 12.88 -11.38 -7.92
C GLY A 107 12.94 -12.70 -8.71
N ARG A 108 11.79 -13.21 -9.15
CA ARG A 108 11.66 -14.46 -9.91
C ARG A 108 11.92 -14.25 -11.41
N LEU A 109 11.56 -13.12 -11.95
CA LEU A 109 11.84 -12.77 -13.35
C LEU A 109 13.34 -12.63 -13.62
N TYR A 110 14.11 -12.12 -12.65
CA TYR A 110 15.55 -11.94 -12.75
C TYR A 110 16.35 -13.07 -12.08
N GLY A 111 15.67 -14.05 -11.48
CA GLY A 111 16.28 -15.22 -10.85
C GLY A 111 16.86 -16.22 -11.88
N GLN A 112 17.63 -17.19 -11.36
CA GLN A 112 18.28 -18.21 -12.19
C GLN A 112 17.38 -19.43 -12.50
N HIS A 113 16.21 -19.54 -11.85
CA HIS A 113 15.31 -20.69 -12.01
C HIS A 113 14.33 -20.45 -13.15
N ASN A 114 14.54 -21.16 -14.25
CA ASN A 114 13.72 -21.02 -15.47
C ASN A 114 12.23 -21.34 -15.23
N THR A 115 11.90 -22.32 -14.39
CA THR A 115 10.50 -22.67 -14.09
C THR A 115 9.79 -21.54 -13.36
N ASP A 116 10.41 -20.94 -12.34
CA ASP A 116 9.82 -19.80 -11.59
C ASP A 116 9.57 -18.60 -12.49
N ARG A 117 10.48 -18.36 -13.43
CA ARG A 117 10.34 -17.32 -14.45
C ARG A 117 9.13 -17.58 -15.34
N LYS A 118 8.98 -18.80 -15.89
CA LYS A 118 7.84 -19.18 -16.74
C LYS A 118 6.49 -19.05 -16.01
N VAL A 119 6.43 -19.53 -14.77
CA VAL A 119 5.23 -19.36 -13.91
C VAL A 119 4.90 -17.90 -13.74
N THR A 120 5.89 -17.06 -13.41
CA THR A 120 5.68 -15.62 -13.20
C THR A 120 5.22 -14.93 -14.47
N GLN A 121 5.82 -15.24 -15.62
CA GLN A 121 5.40 -14.71 -16.92
C GLN A 121 3.95 -15.08 -17.24
N TYR A 122 3.58 -16.35 -17.03
CA TYR A 122 2.20 -16.80 -17.22
C TYR A 122 1.20 -16.00 -16.37
N VAL A 123 1.46 -15.87 -15.05
CA VAL A 123 0.55 -15.16 -14.15
C VAL A 123 0.48 -13.67 -14.46
N LEU A 124 1.60 -13.04 -14.86
CA LEU A 124 1.63 -11.65 -15.31
C LEU A 124 0.76 -11.43 -16.55
N VAL A 125 0.95 -12.25 -17.58
CA VAL A 125 0.19 -12.15 -18.84
C VAL A 125 -1.27 -12.43 -18.59
N TYR A 126 -1.60 -13.52 -17.89
CA TYR A 126 -2.96 -13.90 -17.56
C TYR A 126 -3.71 -12.79 -16.81
N THR A 127 -3.10 -12.26 -15.75
CA THR A 127 -3.70 -11.21 -14.93
C THR A 127 -3.85 -9.90 -15.70
N LEU A 128 -2.81 -9.48 -16.41
CA LEU A 128 -2.80 -8.22 -17.14
C LEU A 128 -3.81 -8.20 -18.29
N THR A 129 -3.86 -9.26 -19.10
CA THR A 129 -4.81 -9.34 -20.23
C THR A 129 -6.26 -9.29 -19.77
N ARG A 130 -6.60 -10.01 -18.69
CA ARG A 130 -7.94 -10.03 -18.12
C ARG A 130 -8.30 -8.69 -17.46
N MET A 131 -7.36 -8.09 -16.74
CA MET A 131 -7.53 -6.76 -16.16
C MET A 131 -7.78 -5.69 -17.23
N LEU A 132 -7.05 -5.73 -18.35
CA LEU A 132 -7.28 -4.83 -19.48
C LEU A 132 -8.68 -5.04 -20.12
N ALA A 133 -9.16 -6.29 -20.19
CA ALA A 133 -10.49 -6.60 -20.67
C ALA A 133 -11.57 -6.03 -19.73
N LEU A 134 -11.41 -6.14 -18.41
CA LEU A 134 -12.33 -5.52 -17.44
C LEU A 134 -12.34 -3.98 -17.54
N LEU A 135 -11.18 -3.36 -17.79
CA LEU A 135 -11.03 -1.91 -17.95
C LEU A 135 -11.55 -1.39 -19.29
N HIS A 136 -11.67 -2.23 -20.30
CA HIS A 136 -11.96 -1.82 -21.68
C HIS A 136 -13.24 -0.99 -21.84
N PRO A 137 -14.37 -1.30 -21.18
CA PRO A 137 -15.57 -0.46 -21.24
C PRO A 137 -15.38 0.98 -20.74
N PHE A 138 -14.41 1.22 -19.85
CA PHE A 138 -14.14 2.50 -19.23
C PHE A 138 -13.02 3.28 -19.93
N MET A 139 -12.02 2.57 -20.46
CA MET A 139 -10.82 3.15 -21.07
C MET A 139 -10.44 2.44 -22.39
N PRO A 140 -11.32 2.43 -23.41
CA PRO A 140 -11.20 1.56 -24.59
C PRO A 140 -9.90 1.78 -25.38
N PHE A 141 -9.44 3.01 -25.54
CA PHE A 141 -8.29 3.30 -26.40
C PHE A 141 -6.97 2.78 -25.82
N ILE A 142 -6.68 3.08 -24.56
CA ILE A 142 -5.42 2.64 -23.94
C ILE A 142 -5.41 1.13 -23.72
N THR A 143 -6.51 0.53 -23.31
CA THR A 143 -6.59 -0.92 -23.06
C THR A 143 -6.44 -1.71 -24.35
N GLU A 144 -7.07 -1.28 -25.45
CA GLU A 144 -6.86 -1.87 -26.77
C GLU A 144 -5.40 -1.78 -27.20
N HIS A 145 -4.82 -0.57 -27.11
CA HIS A 145 -3.43 -0.37 -27.50
C HIS A 145 -2.46 -1.25 -26.72
N LEU A 146 -2.62 -1.34 -25.41
CA LEU A 146 -1.75 -2.17 -24.56
C LEU A 146 -1.94 -3.67 -24.81
N TRP A 147 -3.19 -4.10 -24.98
CA TRP A 147 -3.55 -5.49 -25.22
C TRP A 147 -2.99 -6.01 -26.55
N GLN A 148 -2.98 -5.21 -27.61
CA GLN A 148 -2.42 -5.56 -28.93
C GLN A 148 -0.91 -5.88 -28.89
N HIS A 149 -0.18 -5.45 -27.84
CA HIS A 149 1.23 -5.76 -27.69
C HIS A 149 1.49 -6.98 -26.80
N LEU A 150 0.48 -7.47 -26.08
CA LEU A 150 0.59 -8.64 -25.22
C LEU A 150 0.29 -9.93 -26.01
N PRO A 151 0.74 -11.11 -25.56
CA PRO A 151 0.25 -12.37 -26.08
C PRO A 151 -1.27 -12.47 -25.90
N HIS A 152 -2.02 -12.59 -26.99
CA HIS A 152 -3.47 -12.66 -26.98
C HIS A 152 -4.01 -13.47 -28.15
N GLU A 153 -5.30 -13.80 -28.11
CA GLU A 153 -6.06 -14.39 -29.22
C GLU A 153 -7.13 -13.39 -29.70
N GLY A 154 -7.40 -13.39 -31.00
CA GLY A 154 -8.40 -12.50 -31.61
C GLY A 154 -7.80 -11.22 -32.20
N GLU A 155 -8.65 -10.46 -32.90
CA GLU A 155 -8.24 -9.26 -33.64
C GLU A 155 -8.28 -7.98 -32.78
N THR A 156 -9.21 -7.90 -31.84
CA THR A 156 -9.47 -6.72 -31.02
C THR A 156 -10.05 -7.09 -29.66
N LEU A 157 -9.62 -6.40 -28.62
CA LEU A 157 -10.14 -6.56 -27.26
C LEU A 157 -11.65 -6.28 -27.18
N ALA A 158 -12.16 -5.37 -27.99
CA ALA A 158 -13.59 -5.04 -28.05
C ALA A 158 -14.48 -6.24 -28.43
N ARG A 159 -13.92 -7.26 -29.11
CA ARG A 159 -14.63 -8.49 -29.49
C ARG A 159 -14.18 -9.72 -28.70
N ALA A 160 -13.21 -9.55 -27.81
CA ALA A 160 -12.75 -10.63 -26.96
C ALA A 160 -13.87 -11.06 -25.98
N PRO A 161 -13.90 -12.34 -25.56
CA PRO A 161 -14.84 -12.79 -24.55
C PRO A 161 -14.70 -12.00 -23.25
N TRP A 162 -15.84 -11.67 -22.63
CA TRP A 162 -15.83 -11.02 -21.31
C TRP A 162 -15.18 -11.95 -20.27
N PRO A 163 -14.24 -11.45 -19.44
CA PRO A 163 -13.60 -12.25 -18.41
C PRO A 163 -14.64 -12.80 -17.41
N LYS A 164 -14.54 -14.07 -17.13
CA LYS A 164 -15.34 -14.75 -16.09
C LYS A 164 -14.39 -15.41 -15.11
N ALA A 165 -14.73 -15.34 -13.83
CA ALA A 165 -13.95 -15.97 -12.79
C ALA A 165 -13.77 -17.47 -13.06
N ASP A 166 -12.54 -17.94 -12.91
CA ASP A 166 -12.23 -19.34 -12.95
C ASP A 166 -12.18 -19.90 -11.52
N GLU A 167 -13.17 -20.72 -11.16
CA GLU A 167 -13.24 -21.33 -9.83
C GLU A 167 -12.02 -22.21 -9.51
N ALA A 168 -11.31 -22.73 -10.54
CA ALA A 168 -10.09 -23.48 -10.33
C ALA A 168 -8.91 -22.62 -9.82
N LEU A 169 -9.00 -21.29 -9.99
CA LEU A 169 -8.01 -20.30 -9.57
C LEU A 169 -8.44 -19.53 -8.29
N ARG A 170 -9.40 -20.07 -7.55
CA ARG A 170 -9.79 -19.58 -6.24
C ARG A 170 -8.89 -20.18 -5.16
N PHE A 171 -8.24 -19.32 -4.39
CA PHE A 171 -7.32 -19.68 -3.31
C PHE A 171 -7.57 -18.81 -2.06
N PRO A 172 -8.77 -18.87 -1.45
CA PRO A 172 -9.16 -17.93 -0.40
C PRO A 172 -8.26 -17.99 0.84
N THR A 173 -7.78 -19.19 1.21
CA THR A 173 -6.87 -19.37 2.35
C THR A 173 -5.52 -18.71 2.09
N GLU A 174 -4.92 -19.00 0.94
CA GLU A 174 -3.63 -18.43 0.55
C GLU A 174 -3.74 -16.91 0.33
N ALA A 175 -4.88 -16.45 -0.18
CA ALA A 175 -5.15 -15.03 -0.34
C ALA A 175 -5.21 -14.30 1.02
N GLU A 176 -5.90 -14.86 2.01
CA GLU A 176 -5.92 -14.32 3.37
C GLU A 176 -4.51 -14.30 3.98
N GLN A 177 -3.76 -15.39 3.84
CA GLN A 177 -2.39 -15.48 4.35
C GLN A 177 -1.47 -14.42 3.77
N PHE A 178 -1.54 -14.18 2.45
CA PHE A 178 -0.72 -13.14 1.83
C PHE A 178 -1.16 -11.73 2.23
N ASP A 179 -2.47 -11.48 2.42
CA ASP A 179 -2.96 -10.22 2.97
C ASP A 179 -2.36 -9.94 4.36
N ARG A 180 -2.22 -10.95 5.23
CA ARG A 180 -1.56 -10.77 6.55
C ARG A 180 -0.09 -10.39 6.41
N ILE A 181 0.63 -11.02 5.47
CA ILE A 181 2.02 -10.66 5.16
C ILE A 181 2.09 -9.20 4.69
N MET A 182 1.22 -8.79 3.78
CA MET A 182 1.16 -7.40 3.30
C MET A 182 0.87 -6.41 4.43
N ASP A 183 -0.08 -6.73 5.30
CA ASP A 183 -0.44 -5.86 6.43
C ASP A 183 0.72 -5.71 7.42
N CYS A 184 1.47 -6.79 7.68
CA CYS A 184 2.70 -6.72 8.47
C CYS A 184 3.77 -5.84 7.79
N ILE A 185 3.99 -6.00 6.49
CA ILE A 185 4.97 -5.20 5.75
C ILE A 185 4.55 -3.71 5.74
N LYS A 186 3.26 -3.41 5.57
CA LYS A 186 2.73 -2.04 5.68
C LYS A 186 2.99 -1.47 7.08
N ALA A 187 2.72 -2.25 8.13
CA ALA A 187 2.97 -1.86 9.52
C ALA A 187 4.46 -1.54 9.75
N VAL A 188 5.35 -2.40 9.26
CA VAL A 188 6.81 -2.15 9.33
C VAL A 188 7.20 -0.87 8.60
N ARG A 189 6.68 -0.65 7.38
CA ARG A 189 6.96 0.57 6.61
C ARG A 189 6.47 1.83 7.33
N ASN A 190 5.28 1.78 7.92
CA ASN A 190 4.72 2.89 8.69
C ASN A 190 5.54 3.18 9.95
N MET A 191 5.86 2.16 10.75
CA MET A 191 6.70 2.32 11.94
C MET A 191 8.09 2.89 11.60
N ARG A 192 8.68 2.48 10.47
CA ARG A 192 9.95 3.05 9.97
C ARG A 192 9.81 4.52 9.59
N ALA A 193 8.74 4.89 8.89
CA ALA A 193 8.47 6.28 8.51
C ALA A 193 8.27 7.17 9.73
N GLU A 194 7.49 6.72 10.72
CA GLU A 194 7.27 7.40 11.99
C GLU A 194 8.57 7.56 12.81
N ALA A 195 9.44 6.55 12.76
CA ALA A 195 10.75 6.59 13.40
C ALA A 195 11.78 7.44 12.64
N GLY A 196 11.44 7.96 11.44
CA GLY A 196 12.35 8.75 10.61
C GLY A 196 13.48 7.94 9.99
N VAL A 197 13.30 6.63 9.84
CA VAL A 197 14.28 5.72 9.24
C VAL A 197 14.26 5.85 7.73
N THR A 198 15.43 5.95 7.12
CA THR A 198 15.54 6.00 5.65
C THR A 198 15.01 4.70 5.01
N PRO A 199 14.33 4.78 3.85
CA PRO A 199 13.69 3.61 3.23
C PRO A 199 14.64 2.42 2.97
N ASN A 200 15.89 2.67 2.66
CA ASN A 200 16.87 1.63 2.30
C ASN A 200 17.63 1.04 3.49
N LYS A 201 17.40 1.52 4.71
CA LYS A 201 18.09 0.99 5.89
C LYS A 201 17.43 -0.33 6.30
N ALA A 202 18.20 -1.41 6.37
CA ALA A 202 17.71 -2.71 6.85
C ALA A 202 17.27 -2.63 8.33
N CYS A 203 16.27 -3.42 8.70
CA CYS A 203 15.72 -3.45 10.04
C CYS A 203 15.50 -4.89 10.53
N HIS A 204 15.42 -5.03 11.85
CA HIS A 204 15.03 -6.29 12.51
C HIS A 204 13.62 -6.16 13.06
N ILE A 205 12.84 -7.22 12.92
CA ILE A 205 11.48 -7.28 13.43
C ILE A 205 11.25 -8.54 14.25
N GLN A 206 10.31 -8.46 15.18
CA GLN A 206 9.76 -9.60 15.86
C GLN A 206 8.24 -9.63 15.65
N ILE A 207 7.66 -10.80 15.43
CA ILE A 207 6.23 -10.95 15.19
C ILE A 207 5.69 -11.94 16.22
N ALA A 208 4.83 -11.49 17.13
CA ALA A 208 4.06 -12.36 17.99
C ALA A 208 2.88 -12.92 17.22
N VAL A 209 2.80 -14.24 17.13
CA VAL A 209 1.80 -14.96 16.36
C VAL A 209 0.66 -15.36 17.29
N LEU A 210 -0.51 -14.73 17.11
CA LEU A 210 -1.71 -14.96 17.90
C LEU A 210 -2.63 -16.04 17.28
N ARG A 211 -2.37 -16.40 16.01
CA ARG A 211 -3.08 -17.42 15.24
C ARG A 211 -2.07 -18.44 14.72
N ASP A 212 -2.16 -19.67 15.19
CA ASP A 212 -1.20 -20.75 14.86
C ASP A 212 -1.12 -21.08 13.36
N ASP A 213 -2.23 -20.93 12.63
CA ASP A 213 -2.31 -21.16 11.18
C ASP A 213 -1.44 -20.21 10.37
N LEU A 214 -1.03 -19.06 10.94
CA LEU A 214 -0.16 -18.09 10.28
C LEU A 214 1.33 -18.38 10.51
N LYS A 215 1.71 -19.16 11.53
CA LYS A 215 3.12 -19.37 11.90
C LYS A 215 3.93 -19.99 10.77
N ALA A 216 3.46 -21.11 10.24
CA ALA A 216 4.11 -21.80 9.12
C ALA A 216 4.13 -20.92 7.84
N CYS A 217 3.04 -20.17 7.60
CA CYS A 217 2.99 -19.25 6.46
C CYS A 217 4.07 -18.17 6.56
N LEU A 218 4.23 -17.52 7.72
CA LEU A 218 5.25 -16.49 7.94
C LEU A 218 6.68 -17.06 7.84
N GLU A 219 6.91 -18.25 8.39
CA GLU A 219 8.21 -18.92 8.33
C GLU A 219 8.64 -19.24 6.91
N ASN A 220 7.72 -19.73 6.08
CA ASN A 220 8.00 -20.14 4.70
C ASN A 220 8.07 -18.95 3.71
N ASN A 221 7.68 -17.76 4.14
CA ASN A 221 7.55 -16.60 3.27
C ASN A 221 8.35 -15.38 3.75
N LYS A 222 9.46 -15.60 4.46
CA LYS A 222 10.36 -14.53 4.98
C LYS A 222 10.90 -13.63 3.88
N GLU A 223 11.09 -14.17 2.69
CA GLU A 223 11.60 -13.43 1.53
C GLU A 223 10.78 -12.20 1.16
N TYR A 224 9.46 -12.21 1.39
CA TYR A 224 8.63 -11.02 1.14
C TYR A 224 8.93 -9.90 2.12
N PHE A 225 9.23 -10.21 3.38
CA PHE A 225 9.66 -9.22 4.36
C PHE A 225 11.03 -8.65 4.03
N GLU A 226 11.96 -9.48 3.59
CA GLU A 226 13.31 -9.06 3.17
C GLU A 226 13.23 -8.11 1.98
N LYS A 227 12.55 -8.54 0.92
CA LYS A 227 12.47 -7.79 -0.35
C LYS A 227 11.59 -6.55 -0.26
N LEU A 228 10.40 -6.66 0.35
CA LEU A 228 9.40 -5.59 0.37
C LEU A 228 9.43 -4.73 1.63
N GLY A 229 9.87 -5.28 2.76
CA GLY A 229 9.98 -4.60 4.06
C GLY A 229 11.37 -4.07 4.38
N HIS A 230 12.39 -4.46 3.60
CA HIS A 230 13.80 -4.27 3.93
C HIS A 230 14.14 -4.82 5.32
N VAL A 231 13.61 -6.00 5.64
CA VAL A 231 13.81 -6.70 6.89
C VAL A 231 15.03 -7.64 6.72
N GLU A 232 16.08 -7.42 7.49
CA GLU A 232 17.29 -8.28 7.49
C GLU A 232 17.14 -9.47 8.44
N GLY A 233 16.39 -9.29 9.54
CA GLY A 233 16.13 -10.34 10.51
C GLY A 233 14.68 -10.36 10.98
N MET A 234 14.03 -11.52 10.91
CA MET A 234 12.68 -11.76 11.39
C MET A 234 12.66 -12.89 12.41
N LYS A 235 12.14 -12.63 13.60
CA LYS A 235 11.93 -13.62 14.68
C LYS A 235 10.45 -13.77 14.95
N LEU A 236 9.95 -14.99 14.99
CA LEU A 236 8.60 -15.28 15.42
C LEU A 236 8.60 -15.53 16.93
N LEU A 237 7.60 -14.98 17.61
CA LEU A 237 7.34 -15.12 19.03
C LEU A 237 6.02 -15.84 19.21
N ASP A 238 5.89 -16.58 20.30
CA ASP A 238 4.61 -17.14 20.70
C ASP A 238 3.69 -16.05 21.30
N ALA A 239 2.39 -16.30 21.34
CA ALA A 239 1.38 -15.31 21.73
C ALA A 239 1.54 -14.75 23.14
N ASP A 240 2.11 -15.55 24.04
CA ASP A 240 2.38 -15.23 25.45
C ASP A 240 3.80 -14.73 25.73
N ALA A 241 4.61 -14.58 24.68
CA ALA A 241 5.98 -14.10 24.83
C ALA A 241 6.03 -12.67 25.38
N ALA A 242 7.06 -12.37 26.19
CA ALA A 242 7.28 -11.03 26.68
C ALA A 242 7.50 -10.05 25.51
N LYS A 243 6.83 -8.90 25.58
CA LYS A 243 6.97 -7.86 24.55
C LYS A 243 8.40 -7.31 24.55
N PRO A 244 9.02 -7.14 23.37
CA PRO A 244 10.38 -6.61 23.28
C PRO A 244 10.47 -5.20 23.87
N GLU A 245 11.47 -4.96 24.69
CA GLU A 245 11.80 -3.62 25.17
C GLU A 245 12.43 -2.79 24.02
N ASN A 246 12.15 -1.48 23.99
CA ASN A 246 12.69 -0.55 22.99
C ASN A 246 12.31 -0.88 21.52
N ALA A 247 11.12 -1.39 21.30
CA ALA A 247 10.56 -1.63 19.98
C ALA A 247 9.27 -0.83 19.77
N ASN A 248 9.07 -0.33 18.56
CA ASN A 248 7.74 0.15 18.12
C ASN A 248 6.86 -1.05 17.84
N ALA A 249 5.60 -0.96 18.24
CA ALA A 249 4.63 -2.05 18.06
C ALA A 249 3.47 -1.61 17.16
N ALA A 250 3.02 -2.52 16.33
CA ALA A 250 1.79 -2.38 15.55
C ALA A 250 0.96 -3.66 15.63
N VAL A 251 -0.35 -3.51 15.76
CA VAL A 251 -1.28 -4.63 15.80
C VAL A 251 -1.84 -4.86 14.41
N VAL A 252 -1.75 -6.09 13.94
CA VAL A 252 -2.32 -6.59 12.69
C VAL A 252 -3.25 -7.74 13.08
N THR A 253 -4.30 -8.00 12.28
CA THR A 253 -5.26 -9.06 12.59
C THR A 253 -4.58 -10.42 12.80
N GLY A 254 -4.58 -10.90 14.04
CA GLY A 254 -3.97 -12.16 14.44
C GLY A 254 -2.46 -12.13 14.68
N LEU A 255 -1.82 -10.94 14.64
CA LEU A 255 -0.38 -10.75 14.78
C LEU A 255 -0.07 -9.44 15.51
N GLU A 256 1.02 -9.40 16.27
CA GLU A 256 1.62 -8.16 16.76
C GLU A 256 3.03 -8.03 16.17
N VAL A 257 3.32 -6.93 15.50
CA VAL A 257 4.60 -6.68 14.83
C VAL A 257 5.41 -5.68 15.64
N TYR A 258 6.64 -6.02 15.96
CA TYR A 258 7.57 -5.20 16.70
C TYR A 258 8.76 -4.84 15.82
N LEU A 259 9.05 -3.54 15.68
CA LEU A 259 10.23 -3.02 15.00
C LEU A 259 11.29 -2.67 16.02
N GLU A 260 12.45 -3.33 15.97
CA GLU A 260 13.58 -3.02 16.83
C GLU A 260 14.21 -1.68 16.42
N LEU A 261 14.31 -0.75 17.38
CA LEU A 261 14.83 0.60 17.11
C LEU A 261 16.33 0.74 17.39
N LYS A 262 16.90 -0.21 18.12
CA LYS A 262 18.32 -0.20 18.47
C LYS A 262 19.19 -0.28 17.21
N GLY A 263 20.08 0.70 17.03
CA GLY A 263 20.94 0.79 15.85
C GLY A 263 20.23 1.28 14.58
N LEU A 264 18.88 1.36 14.59
CA LEU A 264 18.08 1.80 13.44
C LEU A 264 18.01 3.32 13.35
N ILE A 265 17.97 4.02 14.49
CA ILE A 265 17.93 5.47 14.60
C ILE A 265 19.31 5.98 14.97
N ASP A 266 19.84 6.96 14.24
CA ASP A 266 20.99 7.76 14.68
C ASP A 266 20.51 8.73 15.77
N THR A 267 20.56 8.24 17.02
CA THR A 267 20.02 8.96 18.16
C THR A 267 20.66 10.33 18.34
N ALA A 268 21.95 10.49 17.99
CA ALA A 268 22.66 11.76 18.10
C ALA A 268 22.12 12.80 17.10
N LYS A 269 21.97 12.42 15.82
CA LYS A 269 21.43 13.30 14.78
C LYS A 269 19.96 13.63 15.01
N GLU A 270 19.19 12.66 15.49
CA GLU A 270 17.76 12.89 15.73
C GLU A 270 17.56 13.79 16.96
N LYS A 271 18.36 13.63 18.04
CA LYS A 271 18.38 14.55 19.18
C LYS A 271 18.74 15.99 18.75
N GLU A 272 19.73 16.14 17.87
CA GLU A 272 20.10 17.47 17.34
C GLU A 272 18.95 18.11 16.52
N LYS A 273 18.26 17.35 15.68
CA LYS A 273 17.09 17.85 14.92
C LYS A 273 15.95 18.26 15.85
N ILE A 274 15.63 17.43 16.84
CA ILE A 274 14.59 17.72 17.83
C ILE A 274 14.95 18.98 18.60
N GLN A 275 16.21 19.13 19.03
CA GLN A 275 16.66 20.32 19.75
C GLN A 275 16.51 21.58 18.90
N LYS A 276 16.91 21.54 17.62
CA LYS A 276 16.70 22.67 16.67
C LYS A 276 15.23 23.01 16.49
N ALA A 277 14.37 21.99 16.38
CA ALA A 277 12.92 22.19 16.28
C ALA A 277 12.31 22.80 17.54
N LYS A 278 12.75 22.36 18.72
CA LYS A 278 12.36 22.94 20.02
C LYS A 278 12.79 24.40 20.14
N ASP A 279 14.01 24.73 19.74
CA ASP A 279 14.54 26.11 19.80
C ASP A 279 13.75 27.05 18.87
N ALA A 280 13.37 26.57 17.67
CA ALA A 280 12.49 27.33 16.76
C ALA A 280 11.09 27.52 17.34
N LEU A 281 10.52 26.44 17.87
CA LEU A 281 9.16 26.45 18.45
C LEU A 281 9.10 27.31 19.73
N ALA A 282 10.15 27.31 20.54
CA ALA A 282 10.27 28.17 21.72
C ALA A 282 10.22 29.67 21.35
N LYS A 283 10.85 30.07 20.24
CA LYS A 283 10.77 31.43 19.69
C LYS A 283 9.36 31.78 19.24
N ASP A 284 8.65 30.85 18.60
CA ASP A 284 7.27 31.07 18.17
C ASP A 284 6.29 31.15 19.35
N ILE A 285 6.49 30.32 20.38
CA ILE A 285 5.74 30.40 21.65
C ILE A 285 5.98 31.77 22.32
N ALA A 286 7.24 32.16 22.46
CA ALA A 286 7.60 33.43 23.09
C ALA A 286 6.98 34.63 22.31
N ARG A 287 7.02 34.62 20.99
CA ARG A 287 6.43 35.63 20.13
C ARG A 287 4.91 35.70 20.28
N THR A 288 4.23 34.53 20.27
CA THR A 288 2.77 34.46 20.37
C THR A 288 2.27 34.81 21.77
N SER A 289 2.94 34.31 22.81
CA SER A 289 2.66 34.65 24.20
C SER A 289 2.92 36.11 24.46
N GLY A 290 4.01 36.70 23.94
CA GLY A 290 4.29 38.14 24.03
C GLY A 290 3.21 39.01 23.38
N LYS A 291 2.61 38.58 22.26
CA LYS A 291 1.44 39.27 21.68
C LYS A 291 0.23 39.17 22.57
N LEU A 292 -0.06 38.01 23.16
CA LEU A 292 -1.20 37.76 24.01
C LEU A 292 -1.07 38.42 25.39
N SER A 293 0.12 38.75 25.85
CA SER A 293 0.37 39.52 27.10
C SER A 293 0.36 41.02 26.87
N ASN A 294 0.40 41.50 25.63
CA ASN A 294 0.38 42.92 25.32
C ASN A 294 -1.06 43.49 25.44
N GLN A 295 -1.30 44.26 26.48
CA GLN A 295 -2.61 44.90 26.74
C GLN A 295 -3.07 45.81 25.59
N GLY A 296 -2.15 46.47 24.90
CA GLY A 296 -2.47 47.30 23.73
C GLY A 296 -2.94 46.49 22.52
N PHE A 297 -2.44 45.27 22.36
CA PHE A 297 -2.94 44.35 21.36
C PHE A 297 -4.33 43.80 21.70
N LEU A 298 -4.51 43.36 22.95
CA LEU A 298 -5.79 42.81 23.42
C LEU A 298 -6.93 43.84 23.37
N ALA A 299 -6.63 45.12 23.59
CA ALA A 299 -7.63 46.19 23.54
C ALA A 299 -8.05 46.60 22.12
N LYS A 300 -7.22 46.35 21.10
CA LYS A 300 -7.44 46.78 19.70
C LYS A 300 -7.76 45.66 18.74
N ALA A 301 -7.37 44.42 19.05
CA ALA A 301 -7.58 43.29 18.15
C ALA A 301 -9.01 42.73 18.23
N PRO A 302 -9.65 42.35 17.11
CA PRO A 302 -10.93 41.66 17.12
C PRO A 302 -10.83 40.33 17.91
N GLU A 303 -11.93 39.99 18.63
CA GLU A 303 -11.97 38.73 19.43
C GLU A 303 -11.59 37.50 18.64
N ALA A 304 -12.00 37.40 17.37
CA ALA A 304 -11.64 36.29 16.49
C ALA A 304 -10.11 36.15 16.24
N VAL A 305 -9.39 37.29 16.22
CA VAL A 305 -7.92 37.28 16.05
C VAL A 305 -7.24 36.83 17.34
N VAL A 306 -7.75 37.32 18.49
CA VAL A 306 -7.23 36.88 19.81
C VAL A 306 -7.47 35.38 20.02
N ALA A 307 -8.66 34.88 19.69
CA ALA A 307 -8.99 33.47 19.76
C ALA A 307 -8.05 32.62 18.89
N LYS A 308 -7.78 33.05 17.65
CA LYS A 308 -6.86 32.37 16.72
C LYS A 308 -5.40 32.37 17.21
N GLU A 309 -4.92 33.44 17.85
CA GLU A 309 -3.57 33.46 18.43
C GLU A 309 -3.48 32.56 19.68
N LYS A 310 -4.56 32.44 20.49
CA LYS A 310 -4.63 31.48 21.61
C LYS A 310 -4.61 30.03 21.13
N GLU A 311 -5.37 29.71 20.08
CA GLU A 311 -5.39 28.40 19.47
C GLU A 311 -4.00 28.00 18.92
N LYS A 312 -3.31 28.95 18.26
CA LYS A 312 -1.92 28.74 17.81
C LYS A 312 -0.97 28.49 18.98
N LEU A 313 -1.09 29.22 20.07
CA LEU A 313 -0.27 29.04 21.25
C LEU A 313 -0.45 27.62 21.82
N ALA A 314 -1.70 27.20 22.01
CA ALA A 314 -2.03 25.85 22.47
C ALA A 314 -1.44 24.76 21.55
N THR A 315 -1.56 24.96 20.23
CA THR A 315 -0.97 24.05 19.24
C THR A 315 0.56 23.98 19.34
N PHE A 316 1.21 25.10 19.60
CA PHE A 316 2.67 25.13 19.76
C PHE A 316 3.11 24.46 21.07
N GLU A 317 2.39 24.66 22.17
CA GLU A 317 2.66 24.01 23.46
C GLU A 317 2.47 22.51 23.40
N GLU A 318 1.42 22.03 22.70
CA GLU A 318 1.19 20.60 22.46
C GLU A 318 2.32 19.97 21.62
N LYS A 319 2.75 20.67 20.56
CA LYS A 319 3.92 20.25 19.76
C LYS A 319 5.20 20.20 20.60
N MET A 320 5.43 21.19 21.48
CA MET A 320 6.59 21.20 22.36
C MET A 320 6.60 19.97 23.28
N LYS A 321 5.46 19.65 23.88
CA LYS A 321 5.30 18.47 24.73
C LYS A 321 5.59 17.18 23.97
N SER A 322 5.08 17.04 22.76
CA SER A 322 5.36 15.89 21.89
C SER A 322 6.85 15.76 21.55
N LEU A 323 7.56 16.87 21.30
CA LEU A 323 9.01 16.86 21.07
C LEU A 323 9.78 16.48 22.34
N ASP A 324 9.33 16.89 23.52
CA ASP A 324 9.94 16.52 24.80
C ASP A 324 9.79 15.02 25.09
N GLU A 325 8.59 14.47 24.86
CA GLU A 325 8.32 13.03 25.00
C GLU A 325 9.20 12.22 24.05
N ARG A 326 9.36 12.68 22.80
CA ARG A 326 10.23 12.04 21.83
C ARG A 326 11.71 12.12 22.21
N LEU A 327 12.16 13.22 22.76
CA LEU A 327 13.54 13.37 23.26
C LEU A 327 13.84 12.39 24.41
N GLN A 328 12.94 12.30 25.40
CA GLN A 328 13.04 11.36 26.50
C GLN A 328 13.07 9.90 26.03
N PHE A 329 12.28 9.57 25.00
CA PHE A 329 12.29 8.25 24.39
C PHE A 329 13.65 7.95 23.73
N LEU A 330 14.25 8.90 22.99
CA LEU A 330 15.57 8.74 22.40
C LEU A 330 16.70 8.68 23.43
N GLU A 331 16.53 9.24 24.62
CA GLU A 331 17.48 9.12 25.74
C GLU A 331 17.49 7.70 26.32
N LYS A 332 16.34 7.03 26.34
CA LYS A 332 16.22 5.64 26.80
C LYS A 332 16.73 4.62 25.79
N LEU A 333 16.81 4.99 24.51
CA LEU A 333 17.29 4.12 23.42
C LEU A 333 18.81 4.11 23.26
N GLY A 334 19.49 5.15 23.71
CA GLY A 334 20.94 5.32 23.57
C GLY A 334 21.66 5.10 24.84
#